data_c80d97944878e6c7f48e0c021eeb208c
#
_entry.id   c80d97944878e6c7f48e0c021eeb208c
#
_cell.length_a   1.000
_cell.length_b   1.000
_cell.length_c   1.000
_cell.angle_alpha   90.00
_cell.angle_beta   90.00
_cell.angle_gamma   90.00
#
_symmetry.space_group_name_H-M   'P 1'
#
loop_
_entity.id
_entity.type
_entity.pdbx_description
1 polymer ?
#
loop_
_entity_poly.entity_id
_entity_poly.type
_entity_poly.pdbx_seq_one_letter_code
_entity_poly.pdbx_strand_id
1 'polypeptide(L)'
;ADPSFPYDSLAITKNFISSAHVDRDDKSFQYAMSFGDFTGGGELCVESRDGATRWMIDTRERLAKFDGRSVHWVRGYDGDRFSVVWYVNGESNFTAQRFDVDATFVEEPTPKSSSRCVVQ
;
A
#
# COMPACT_ATOMS: atom_id res chain seq x y z
N ALA A 1 -13.77 -7.91 -3.11
CA ALA A 1 -12.51 -8.39 -3.69
C ALA A 1 -12.78 -9.14 -4.98
N ASP A 2 -11.94 -8.97 -5.96
CA ASP A 2 -11.97 -9.79 -7.16
C ASP A 2 -11.10 -11.03 -6.94
N PRO A 3 -11.67 -12.22 -6.70
CA PRO A 3 -10.89 -13.41 -6.44
C PRO A 3 -10.08 -13.90 -7.64
N SER A 4 -10.36 -13.35 -8.82
CA SER A 4 -9.61 -13.67 -10.05
C SER A 4 -8.40 -12.77 -10.26
N PHE A 5 -8.16 -11.77 -9.41
CA PHE A 5 -7.03 -10.87 -9.56
C PHE A 5 -5.70 -11.62 -9.35
N PRO A 6 -4.88 -11.73 -10.40
CA PRO A 6 -3.66 -12.53 -10.34
C PRO A 6 -2.49 -11.73 -9.77
N TYR A 7 -2.52 -11.40 -8.49
CA TYR A 7 -1.38 -10.75 -7.86
C TYR A 7 -0.26 -11.77 -7.59
N ASP A 8 0.97 -11.30 -7.66
CA ASP A 8 2.15 -12.08 -7.31
C ASP A 8 2.92 -11.48 -6.13
N SER A 9 2.51 -10.31 -5.67
CA SER A 9 3.22 -9.60 -4.62
C SER A 9 2.24 -8.95 -3.65
N LEU A 10 2.67 -8.89 -2.39
CA LEU A 10 1.92 -8.32 -1.29
C LEU A 10 2.83 -7.38 -0.50
N ALA A 11 2.41 -6.15 -0.30
CA ALA A 11 3.07 -5.20 0.57
C ALA A 11 2.20 -4.91 1.79
N ILE A 12 2.80 -5.06 2.98
CA ILE A 12 2.16 -4.70 4.24
C ILE A 12 2.97 -3.57 4.86
N THR A 13 2.30 -2.48 5.21
CA THR A 13 2.97 -1.33 5.81
C THR A 13 2.31 -0.91 7.11
N LYS A 14 3.10 -0.34 8.00
CA LYS A 14 2.62 0.34 9.22
C LYS A 14 3.14 1.76 9.23
N ASN A 15 2.23 2.72 9.32
CA ASN A 15 2.56 4.15 9.43
C ASN A 15 3.49 4.65 8.32
N PHE A 16 3.34 4.08 7.14
CA PHE A 16 4.09 4.51 5.97
C PHE A 16 3.40 5.70 5.31
N ILE A 17 4.11 6.80 5.21
CA ILE A 17 3.67 7.98 4.48
C ILE A 17 4.60 8.13 3.28
N SER A 18 4.06 7.91 2.10
CA SER A 18 4.82 8.06 0.87
C SER A 18 4.64 9.45 0.28
N SER A 19 5.71 9.98 -0.27
CA SER A 19 5.62 11.09 -1.21
C SER A 19 5.01 10.63 -2.53
N ALA A 20 4.59 11.59 -3.35
CA ALA A 20 4.06 11.28 -4.67
C ALA A 20 5.08 10.50 -5.51
N HIS A 21 4.69 9.35 -6.04
CA HIS A 21 5.55 8.45 -6.80
C HIS A 21 4.75 7.59 -7.76
N VAL A 22 5.47 6.86 -8.60
CA VAL A 22 4.92 5.83 -9.48
C VAL A 22 5.63 4.51 -9.21
N ASP A 23 4.90 3.41 -9.34
CA ASP A 23 5.45 2.06 -9.27
C ASP A 23 5.75 1.57 -10.69
N ARG A 24 6.98 1.78 -11.14
CA ARG A 24 7.38 1.56 -12.53
C ARG A 24 7.31 0.11 -12.97
N ASP A 25 7.52 -0.80 -12.05
CA ASP A 25 7.60 -2.23 -12.34
C ASP A 25 6.24 -2.92 -12.31
N ASP A 26 5.18 -2.20 -11.96
CA ASP A 26 3.84 -2.74 -11.98
C ASP A 26 3.39 -3.10 -13.39
N LYS A 27 2.83 -4.29 -13.51
CA LYS A 27 2.32 -4.81 -14.78
C LYS A 27 0.81 -4.70 -14.92
N SER A 28 0.12 -4.34 -13.85
CA SER A 28 -1.34 -4.32 -13.79
C SER A 28 -1.81 -3.29 -12.77
N PHE A 29 -3.11 -3.24 -12.58
CA PHE A 29 -3.72 -2.51 -11.47
C PHE A 29 -3.29 -3.11 -10.13
N GLN A 30 -3.40 -2.29 -9.10
CA GLN A 30 -3.22 -2.70 -7.72
C GLN A 30 -4.56 -2.66 -6.98
N TYR A 31 -4.63 -3.44 -5.91
CA TYR A 31 -5.67 -3.29 -4.89
C TYR A 31 -5.03 -2.88 -3.58
N ALA A 32 -5.66 -1.96 -2.87
CA ALA A 32 -5.19 -1.48 -1.58
C ALA A 32 -6.32 -1.38 -0.57
N MET A 33 -6.00 -1.66 0.69
CA MET A 33 -6.90 -1.50 1.82
C MET A 33 -6.10 -1.02 3.02
N SER A 34 -6.72 -0.25 3.89
CA SER A 34 -6.09 0.22 5.12
C SER A 34 -6.94 -0.04 6.34
N PHE A 35 -6.27 -0.11 7.49
CA PHE A 35 -6.86 -0.39 8.79
C PHE A 35 -6.20 0.47 9.85
N GLY A 36 -6.86 0.66 10.95
CA GLY A 36 -6.30 1.33 12.12
C GLY A 36 -7.20 2.44 12.65
N ASP A 37 -6.68 3.14 13.65
CA ASP A 37 -7.38 4.23 14.32
C ASP A 37 -7.00 5.62 13.81
N PHE A 38 -6.33 5.70 12.67
CA PHE A 38 -5.88 6.95 12.09
C PHE A 38 -7.02 7.92 11.80
N THR A 39 -6.75 9.21 11.97
CA THR A 39 -7.69 10.31 11.76
C THR A 39 -7.03 11.47 11.05
N GLY A 40 -7.82 12.39 10.50
CA GLY A 40 -7.33 13.62 9.89
C GLY A 40 -6.57 13.43 8.59
N GLY A 41 -6.83 12.36 7.86
CA GLY A 41 -6.14 12.04 6.61
C GLY A 41 -6.04 10.54 6.39
N GLY A 42 -4.99 10.10 5.69
CA GLY A 42 -4.73 8.69 5.41
C GLY A 42 -5.38 8.17 4.13
N GLU A 43 -6.02 9.03 3.35
CA GLU A 43 -6.58 8.65 2.06
C GLU A 43 -5.46 8.35 1.06
N LEU A 44 -5.71 7.41 0.20
CA LEU A 44 -4.90 7.18 -0.99
C LEU A 44 -5.25 8.24 -2.04
N CYS A 45 -4.27 9.00 -2.46
CA CYS A 45 -4.45 9.99 -3.51
C CYS A 45 -3.85 9.47 -4.81
N VAL A 46 -4.59 9.55 -5.89
CA VAL A 46 -4.16 9.12 -7.22
C VAL A 46 -4.41 10.26 -8.21
N GLU A 47 -3.42 10.54 -9.02
CA GLU A 47 -3.50 11.59 -10.04
C GLU A 47 -3.69 10.96 -11.42
N SER A 48 -4.53 11.57 -12.25
CA SER A 48 -4.66 11.15 -13.64
C SER A 48 -3.36 11.41 -14.41
N ARG A 49 -3.17 10.69 -15.52
CA ARG A 49 -1.94 10.79 -16.32
C ARG A 49 -1.68 12.19 -16.85
N ASP A 50 -2.73 12.94 -17.17
CA ASP A 50 -2.63 14.34 -17.62
C ASP A 50 -2.49 15.34 -16.47
N GLY A 51 -2.57 14.88 -15.23
CA GLY A 51 -2.48 15.71 -14.03
C GLY A 51 -3.71 16.58 -13.76
N ALA A 52 -4.76 16.45 -14.56
CA ALA A 52 -5.94 17.32 -14.45
C ALA A 52 -6.90 16.89 -13.35
N THR A 53 -6.87 15.64 -12.95
CA THR A 53 -7.78 15.07 -11.96
C THR A 53 -7.00 14.38 -10.86
N ARG A 54 -7.43 14.61 -9.63
CA ARG A 54 -6.92 13.91 -8.43
C ARG A 54 -8.09 13.26 -7.72
N TRP A 55 -7.91 11.99 -7.37
CA TRP A 55 -8.87 11.25 -6.58
C TRP A 55 -8.34 11.06 -5.18
N MET A 56 -9.16 11.37 -4.19
CA MET A 56 -8.92 11.00 -2.79
C MET A 56 -9.77 9.79 -2.47
N ILE A 57 -9.15 8.69 -2.17
CA ILE A 57 -9.82 7.41 -1.97
C ILE A 57 -9.69 7.00 -0.52
N ASP A 58 -10.84 6.88 0.15
CA ASP A 58 -10.89 6.31 1.48
C ASP A 58 -10.72 4.79 1.38
N THR A 59 -9.57 4.30 1.81
CA THR A 59 -9.24 2.88 1.80
C THR A 59 -9.50 2.19 3.14
N ARG A 60 -10.01 2.89 4.14
CA ARG A 60 -10.27 2.31 5.47
C ARG A 60 -11.32 1.22 5.36
N GLU A 61 -10.90 -0.02 5.60
CA GLU A 61 -11.75 -1.21 5.47
C GLU A 61 -12.50 -1.29 4.14
N ARG A 62 -11.94 -0.64 3.11
CA ARG A 62 -12.48 -0.61 1.75
C ARG A 62 -11.40 -0.96 0.76
N LEU A 63 -11.70 -1.89 -0.11
CA LEU A 63 -10.79 -2.29 -1.17
C LEU A 63 -10.86 -1.28 -2.32
N ALA A 64 -9.74 -0.65 -2.60
CA ALA A 64 -9.59 0.28 -3.71
C ALA A 64 -8.77 -0.35 -4.83
N LYS A 65 -9.24 -0.21 -6.06
CA LYS A 65 -8.51 -0.60 -7.26
C LYS A 65 -7.93 0.64 -7.91
N PHE A 66 -6.64 0.64 -8.18
CA PHE A 66 -5.99 1.78 -8.82
C PHE A 66 -4.80 1.32 -9.66
N ASP A 67 -4.34 2.19 -10.55
CA ASP A 67 -3.16 1.95 -11.36
C ASP A 67 -1.92 2.55 -10.67
N GLY A 68 -1.05 1.71 -10.12
CA GLY A 68 0.16 2.15 -9.44
C GLY A 68 1.18 2.82 -10.36
N ARG A 69 0.99 2.74 -11.66
CA ARG A 69 1.80 3.49 -12.63
C ARG A 69 1.39 4.95 -12.74
N SER A 70 0.23 5.31 -12.21
CA SER A 70 -0.18 6.70 -12.02
C SER A 70 0.46 7.26 -10.76
N VAL A 71 0.71 8.57 -10.74
CA VAL A 71 1.26 9.24 -9.56
C VAL A 71 0.30 9.07 -8.40
N HIS A 72 0.79 8.58 -7.28
CA HIS A 72 -0.04 8.35 -6.10
C HIS A 72 0.74 8.56 -4.81
N TRP A 73 0.03 8.83 -3.73
CA TRP A 73 0.58 9.05 -2.39
C TRP A 73 -0.48 8.83 -1.33
N VAL A 74 -0.06 8.79 -0.09
CA VAL A 74 -0.95 8.73 1.07
C VAL A 74 -0.89 10.07 1.80
N ARG A 75 -2.05 10.68 2.06
CA ARG A 75 -2.12 11.92 2.84
C ARG A 75 -1.69 11.67 4.28
N GLY A 76 -1.01 12.68 4.84
CA GLY A 76 -0.66 12.67 6.26
C GLY A 76 -1.88 12.46 7.16
N TYR A 77 -1.66 11.86 8.31
CA TYR A 77 -2.71 11.48 9.26
C TYR A 77 -2.14 11.43 10.66
N ASP A 78 -3.03 11.36 11.66
CA ASP A 78 -2.72 11.07 13.05
C ASP A 78 -3.17 9.66 13.41
N GLY A 79 -2.49 9.04 14.39
CA GLY A 79 -2.81 7.67 14.82
C GLY A 79 -2.02 6.61 14.07
N ASP A 80 -2.46 5.37 14.19
CA ASP A 80 -1.82 4.23 13.55
C ASP A 80 -2.59 3.79 12.30
N ARG A 81 -1.84 3.60 11.22
CA ARG A 81 -2.38 3.16 9.94
C ARG A 81 -1.59 1.97 9.41
N PHE A 82 -2.31 0.90 9.15
CA PHE A 82 -1.79 -0.28 8.45
C PHE A 82 -2.36 -0.31 7.06
N SER A 83 -1.58 -0.75 6.09
CA SER A 83 -2.08 -0.96 4.74
C SER A 83 -1.61 -2.28 4.16
N VAL A 84 -2.44 -2.81 3.28
CA VAL A 84 -2.14 -4.00 2.50
C VAL A 84 -2.34 -3.66 1.04
N VAL A 85 -1.35 -3.96 0.22
CA VAL A 85 -1.40 -3.72 -1.22
C VAL A 85 -1.10 -5.02 -1.94
N TRP A 86 -2.00 -5.41 -2.83
CA TRP A 86 -1.84 -6.55 -3.73
C TRP A 86 -1.48 -6.02 -5.12
N TYR A 87 -0.39 -6.52 -5.70
CA TYR A 87 0.09 -6.02 -6.98
C TYR A 87 0.78 -7.09 -7.82
N VAL A 88 1.05 -6.76 -9.08
CA VAL A 88 1.75 -7.61 -10.05
C VAL A 88 3.01 -6.89 -10.49
N ASN A 89 4.18 -7.46 -10.19
CA ASN A 89 5.45 -6.92 -10.67
C ASN A 89 6.08 -7.74 -11.80
N GLY A 90 5.52 -8.91 -12.09
CA GLY A 90 5.96 -9.74 -13.21
C GLY A 90 7.19 -10.59 -12.94
N GLU A 91 7.63 -10.69 -11.68
CA GLU A 91 8.71 -11.60 -11.32
C GLU A 91 8.24 -13.05 -11.33
N SER A 92 8.85 -13.86 -12.19
CA SER A 92 8.47 -15.25 -12.37
C SER A 92 9.08 -16.22 -11.36
N ASN A 93 10.01 -15.77 -10.53
CA ASN A 93 10.71 -16.60 -9.55
C ASN A 93 10.29 -16.21 -8.13
N PHE A 94 9.02 -16.42 -7.86
CA PHE A 94 8.50 -16.18 -6.52
C PHE A 94 8.98 -17.27 -5.57
N THR A 95 9.84 -16.91 -4.65
CA THR A 95 10.13 -17.72 -3.48
C THR A 95 9.43 -17.10 -2.29
N ALA A 96 8.40 -17.75 -1.80
CA ALA A 96 7.75 -17.30 -0.57
C ALA A 96 8.78 -17.35 0.56
N GLN A 97 9.19 -16.20 1.04
CA GLN A 97 9.97 -16.12 2.25
C GLN A 97 9.04 -16.21 3.45
N ARG A 98 9.24 -17.23 4.23
CA ARG A 98 8.63 -17.28 5.55
C ARG A 98 9.39 -16.36 6.46
N PHE A 99 8.71 -15.38 6.97
CA PHE A 99 9.20 -14.66 8.12
C PHE A 99 8.62 -15.33 9.35
N ASP A 100 9.49 -15.95 10.12
CA ASP A 100 9.12 -16.25 11.50
C ASP A 100 9.01 -14.91 12.21
N VAL A 101 7.78 -14.52 12.47
CA VAL A 101 7.51 -13.32 13.25
C VAL A 101 7.93 -13.62 14.68
N ASP A 102 9.15 -13.26 15.02
CA ASP A 102 9.57 -13.25 16.41
C ASP A 102 8.73 -12.21 17.16
N ALA A 103 8.29 -12.58 18.37
CA ALA A 103 7.49 -11.70 19.22
C ALA A 103 8.20 -10.37 19.53
N THR A 104 9.50 -10.31 19.37
CA THR A 104 10.31 -9.09 19.50
C THR A 104 10.09 -8.09 18.36
N PHE A 105 9.45 -8.51 17.28
CA PHE A 105 9.17 -7.64 16.13
C PHE A 105 8.03 -6.65 16.40
N VAL A 106 7.32 -6.81 17.49
CA VAL A 106 6.05 -6.08 17.75
C VAL A 106 6.27 -4.79 18.54
N GLU A 107 7.48 -4.48 19.03
CA GLU A 107 7.59 -3.56 20.16
C GLU A 107 8.30 -2.24 19.97
N GLU A 108 8.73 -1.88 18.79
CA GLU A 108 9.24 -0.53 18.64
C GLU A 108 8.17 0.39 18.06
N PRO A 109 7.77 1.45 18.80
CA PRO A 109 6.93 2.48 18.21
C PRO A 109 7.73 3.13 17.08
N THR A 110 7.51 2.67 15.87
CA THR A 110 8.13 3.26 14.70
C THR A 110 7.60 4.67 14.51
N PRO A 111 8.49 5.64 14.28
CA PRO A 111 8.06 6.95 13.81
C PRO A 111 7.20 6.78 12.56
N LYS A 112 6.17 7.60 12.40
CA LYS A 112 5.18 7.55 11.29
C LYS A 112 5.77 7.56 9.89
N SER A 113 7.06 7.53 9.74
CA SER A 113 7.70 7.78 8.45
C SER A 113 8.18 6.55 7.72
N SER A 114 8.19 5.35 8.27
CA SER A 114 8.79 4.26 7.48
C SER A 114 8.78 2.92 8.16
N SER A 115 7.74 2.15 8.10
CA SER A 115 7.95 0.72 8.13
C SER A 115 7.22 0.10 6.96
N ARG A 116 7.99 -0.39 6.04
CA ARG A 116 7.49 -1.15 4.91
C ARG A 116 8.00 -2.58 5.04
N CYS A 117 7.06 -3.49 5.15
CA CYS A 117 7.35 -4.91 5.04
C CYS A 117 6.81 -5.40 3.71
N VAL A 118 7.68 -5.90 2.84
CA VAL A 118 7.29 -6.48 1.56
C VAL A 118 7.42 -7.98 1.68
N VAL A 119 6.31 -8.69 1.47
CA VAL A 119 6.27 -10.14 1.41
C VAL A 119 6.07 -10.53 -0.04
N GLN A 120 7.06 -11.16 -0.60
CA GLN A 120 7.03 -11.66 -1.96
C GLN A 120 7.06 -13.18 -1.99
#